data_5a34ea0aefa74c3cdc919d08d9d5f99d
#
_entry.id   5a34ea0aefa74c3cdc919d08d9d5f99d
#
_cell.length_a   1.000
_cell.length_b   1.000
_cell.length_c   1.000
_cell.angle_alpha   90.00
_cell.angle_beta   90.00
_cell.angle_gamma   90.00
#
_symmetry.space_group_name_H-M   'P 1'
#
loop_
_entity.id
_entity.type
_entity.pdbx_description
1 polymer ?
#
loop_
_entity_poly.entity_id
_entity_poly.type
_entity_poly.pdbx_seq_one_letter_code
_entity_poly.pdbx_strand_id
1 'polypeptide(L)'
;MARPQIGPSIIKINIMLKSMTGFGRAEQAVGDKTFQVDIKSLNGKQFELQLKLPAFLKPFEFSIRKLLSEKLGRGSLDCTISLKQTGNAKPVSINTDLAKAYYNALAELSDELNLDPSNILSTLVKLPEVITPTSDTLTDEEWQQFEKVILTAIDDLNAHRLNEGASLEEDLVLRIDNILKHQEEVIRLEPLRQVKIREGLTKLLEEQVGKENYDANRLEQELIYYIEKIDVSEEQVRLKNHCDYFKNILQEAEESKGKKLSFILQEIGREINTTGSKAYDSTIQKCVVLMKDELEKAKEQVLNVL
;
A
#
# COMPACT_ATOMS: atom_id res chain seq x y z
N MET A 1 38.02 26.47 33.88
CA MET A 1 36.57 26.34 33.61
C MET A 1 36.36 26.09 32.13
N ALA A 2 36.20 24.83 31.75
CA ALA A 2 35.99 24.43 30.35
C ALA A 2 34.47 24.34 30.09
N ARG A 3 33.98 25.02 29.05
CA ARG A 3 32.59 24.95 28.60
C ARG A 3 32.35 23.62 27.89
N PRO A 4 31.26 22.90 28.17
CA PRO A 4 30.90 21.71 27.41
C PRO A 4 30.46 22.15 26.00
N GLN A 5 31.10 21.58 24.98
CA GLN A 5 30.63 21.67 23.60
C GLN A 5 29.42 20.73 23.47
N ILE A 6 28.22 21.31 23.29
CA ILE A 6 27.03 20.62 22.89
C ILE A 6 27.15 20.36 21.38
N GLY A 7 27.52 19.17 21.00
CA GLY A 7 27.46 18.74 19.61
C GLY A 7 26.01 18.76 19.10
N PRO A 8 25.78 18.97 17.79
CA PRO A 8 24.42 18.98 17.23
C PRO A 8 23.78 17.61 17.45
N SER A 9 22.69 17.58 18.20
CA SER A 9 21.80 16.42 18.25
C SER A 9 21.26 16.18 16.84
N ILE A 10 21.76 15.14 16.19
CA ILE A 10 21.18 14.62 14.94
C ILE A 10 19.77 14.18 15.32
N ILE A 11 18.79 14.99 14.94
CA ILE A 11 17.38 14.57 14.93
C ILE A 11 17.33 13.40 13.94
N LYS A 12 17.31 12.16 14.45
CA LYS A 12 16.96 10.99 13.66
C LYS A 12 15.53 11.27 13.19
N ILE A 13 15.39 11.68 11.94
CA ILE A 13 14.11 11.67 11.26
C ILE A 13 13.76 10.18 11.17
N ASN A 14 12.92 9.73 12.08
CA ASN A 14 12.38 8.39 12.07
C ASN A 14 11.38 8.39 10.90
N ILE A 15 11.83 8.00 9.70
CA ILE A 15 10.93 7.84 8.56
C ILE A 15 10.14 6.58 8.84
N MET A 16 8.96 6.79 9.42
CA MET A 16 7.98 5.73 9.69
C MET A 16 7.56 5.07 8.38
N LEU A 17 7.30 3.78 8.44
CA LEU A 17 6.75 3.01 7.32
C LEU A 17 5.48 3.71 6.80
N LYS A 18 5.31 3.74 5.47
CA LYS A 18 4.09 4.26 4.85
C LYS A 18 3.30 3.11 4.25
N SER A 19 1.98 3.09 4.48
CA SER A 19 1.07 2.18 3.78
C SER A 19 0.81 2.66 2.36
N MET A 20 0.54 1.73 1.44
CA MET A 20 0.04 2.04 0.09
C MET A 20 -1.42 2.46 0.10
N THR A 21 -2.20 2.03 1.10
CA THR A 21 -3.59 2.37 1.26
C THR A 21 -3.74 3.65 2.08
N GLY A 22 -4.82 4.37 1.85
CA GLY A 22 -5.11 5.58 2.59
C GLY A 22 -6.26 6.38 2.00
N PHE A 23 -6.71 7.35 2.77
CA PHE A 23 -7.77 8.28 2.40
C PHE A 23 -7.39 9.69 2.86
N GLY A 24 -7.61 10.66 2.00
CA GLY A 24 -7.44 12.07 2.33
C GLY A 24 -8.63 12.88 1.83
N ARG A 25 -9.06 13.84 2.62
CA ARG A 25 -10.16 14.74 2.31
C ARG A 25 -9.80 16.17 2.68
N ALA A 26 -10.14 17.09 1.77
CA ALA A 26 -10.15 18.50 2.09
C ALA A 26 -11.44 19.15 1.56
N GLU A 27 -11.99 20.07 2.35
CA GLU A 27 -13.13 20.88 1.96
C GLU A 27 -12.82 22.33 2.30
N GLN A 28 -12.92 23.24 1.30
CA GLN A 28 -12.63 24.64 1.49
C GLN A 28 -13.46 25.51 0.53
N ALA A 29 -13.91 26.66 1.04
CA ALA A 29 -14.52 27.69 0.22
C ALA A 29 -13.45 28.46 -0.57
N VAL A 30 -13.67 28.64 -1.87
CA VAL A 30 -12.85 29.41 -2.79
C VAL A 30 -13.80 30.34 -3.55
N GLY A 31 -13.79 31.61 -3.22
CA GLY A 31 -14.80 32.56 -3.70
C GLY A 31 -16.21 32.21 -3.21
N ASP A 32 -17.14 32.06 -4.11
CA ASP A 32 -18.55 31.66 -3.86
C ASP A 32 -18.78 30.13 -3.97
N LYS A 33 -17.71 29.38 -4.21
CA LYS A 33 -17.72 27.92 -4.46
C LYS A 33 -17.07 27.18 -3.31
N THR A 34 -17.66 26.09 -2.84
CA THR A 34 -17.03 25.18 -1.87
C THR A 34 -16.57 23.94 -2.59
N PHE A 35 -15.26 23.73 -2.64
CA PHE A 35 -14.64 22.54 -3.21
C PHE A 35 -14.46 21.46 -2.16
N GLN A 36 -14.79 20.24 -2.53
CA GLN A 36 -14.44 19.05 -1.78
C GLN A 36 -13.56 18.17 -2.67
N VAL A 37 -12.39 17.79 -2.14
CA VAL A 37 -11.43 16.91 -2.78
C VAL A 37 -11.31 15.66 -1.93
N ASP A 38 -11.64 14.51 -2.51
CA ASP A 38 -11.51 13.19 -1.90
C ASP A 38 -10.46 12.39 -2.68
N ILE A 39 -9.43 11.91 -2.00
CA ILE A 39 -8.39 11.09 -2.59
C ILE A 39 -8.36 9.76 -1.86
N LYS A 40 -8.54 8.65 -2.59
CA LYS A 40 -8.37 7.29 -2.09
C LYS A 40 -7.14 6.66 -2.74
N SER A 41 -6.35 5.98 -1.96
CA SER A 41 -5.20 5.23 -2.43
C SER A 41 -5.38 3.76 -2.12
N LEU A 42 -5.14 2.92 -3.11
CA LEU A 42 -5.13 1.47 -3.02
C LEU A 42 -3.78 0.91 -3.45
N ASN A 43 -3.51 -0.33 -3.06
CA ASN A 43 -2.31 -1.02 -3.49
C ASN A 43 -2.24 -1.11 -5.02
N GLY A 44 -1.09 -0.75 -5.59
CA GLY A 44 -0.84 -0.79 -7.03
C GLY A 44 0.65 -0.87 -7.33
N LYS A 45 1.02 -1.64 -8.38
CA LYS A 45 2.42 -1.78 -8.80
C LYS A 45 2.96 -0.52 -9.50
N GLN A 46 2.08 0.20 -10.18
CA GLN A 46 2.38 1.42 -10.91
C GLN A 46 1.50 2.56 -10.42
N PHE A 47 1.81 3.78 -10.82
CA PHE A 47 0.95 4.92 -10.58
C PHE A 47 -0.21 4.88 -11.57
N GLU A 48 -1.41 4.72 -11.08
CA GLU A 48 -2.65 4.78 -11.84
C GLU A 48 -3.56 5.83 -11.20
N LEU A 49 -4.12 6.74 -12.00
CA LEU A 49 -4.98 7.80 -11.48
C LEU A 49 -6.32 7.82 -12.22
N GLN A 50 -7.38 7.51 -11.48
CA GLN A 50 -8.74 7.81 -11.87
C GLN A 50 -9.12 9.19 -11.32
N LEU A 51 -9.38 10.14 -12.21
CA LEU A 51 -9.73 11.52 -11.85
C LEU A 51 -11.16 11.82 -12.30
N LYS A 52 -12.03 12.14 -11.32
CA LYS A 52 -13.39 12.60 -11.55
C LYS A 52 -13.48 14.06 -11.16
N LEU A 53 -13.82 14.90 -12.11
CA LEU A 53 -13.88 16.34 -11.92
C LEU A 53 -15.09 16.98 -12.64
N PRO A 54 -15.61 18.09 -12.11
CA PRO A 54 -16.64 18.89 -12.77
C PRO A 54 -16.17 19.46 -14.12
N ALA A 55 -17.08 19.70 -15.04
CA ALA A 55 -16.76 20.13 -16.41
C ALA A 55 -15.91 21.41 -16.49
N PHE A 56 -16.12 22.36 -15.58
CA PHE A 56 -15.40 23.64 -15.54
C PHE A 56 -13.92 23.49 -15.08
N LEU A 57 -13.54 22.36 -14.46
CA LEU A 57 -12.16 22.04 -14.10
C LEU A 57 -11.40 21.28 -15.19
N LYS A 58 -12.05 20.88 -16.28
CA LYS A 58 -11.38 20.17 -17.40
C LYS A 58 -10.14 20.88 -17.95
N PRO A 59 -10.11 22.22 -18.08
CA PRO A 59 -8.90 22.92 -18.52
C PRO A 59 -7.69 22.70 -17.62
N PHE A 60 -7.91 22.43 -16.33
CA PHE A 60 -6.87 22.21 -15.32
C PHE A 60 -6.56 20.74 -15.08
N GLU A 61 -7.18 19.80 -15.79
CA GLU A 61 -7.01 18.35 -15.59
C GLU A 61 -5.56 17.93 -15.65
N PHE A 62 -4.80 18.43 -16.61
CA PHE A 62 -3.38 18.08 -16.76
C PHE A 62 -2.55 18.55 -15.56
N SER A 63 -2.78 19.77 -15.07
CA SER A 63 -2.09 20.32 -13.91
C SER A 63 -2.40 19.53 -12.63
N ILE A 64 -3.67 19.12 -12.44
CA ILE A 64 -4.10 18.27 -11.32
C ILE A 64 -3.40 16.90 -11.39
N ARG A 65 -3.40 16.25 -12.56
CA ARG A 65 -2.74 14.95 -12.75
C ARG A 65 -1.25 15.03 -12.46
N LYS A 66 -0.58 16.06 -12.93
CA LYS A 66 0.84 16.31 -12.69
C LYS A 66 1.11 16.49 -11.19
N LEU A 67 0.35 17.33 -10.51
CA LEU A 67 0.50 17.58 -9.06
C LEU A 67 0.33 16.30 -8.24
N LEU A 68 -0.72 15.50 -8.52
CA LEU A 68 -0.97 14.25 -7.84
C LEU A 68 0.13 13.22 -8.09
N SER A 69 0.63 13.10 -9.33
CA SER A 69 1.69 12.15 -9.66
C SER A 69 3.03 12.48 -9.00
N GLU A 70 3.40 13.78 -8.95
CA GLU A 70 4.64 14.24 -8.32
C GLU A 70 4.63 14.07 -6.79
N LYS A 71 3.45 14.22 -6.15
CA LYS A 71 3.34 14.19 -4.69
C LYS A 71 3.03 12.82 -4.10
N LEU A 72 2.37 11.93 -4.85
CA LEU A 72 1.86 10.67 -4.32
C LEU A 72 2.62 9.43 -4.83
N GLY A 73 3.42 9.58 -5.87
CA GLY A 73 4.37 8.59 -6.37
C GLY A 73 3.69 7.33 -6.90
N ARG A 74 3.54 6.28 -6.09
CA ARG A 74 3.09 4.94 -6.49
C ARG A 74 1.72 4.59 -5.90
N GLY A 75 0.96 3.74 -6.58
CA GLY A 75 -0.34 3.21 -6.14
C GLY A 75 -1.48 3.53 -7.09
N SER A 76 -2.62 2.86 -6.93
CA SER A 76 -3.85 3.16 -7.65
C SER A 76 -4.65 4.22 -6.88
N LEU A 77 -4.83 5.38 -7.48
CA LEU A 77 -5.45 6.56 -6.88
C LEU A 77 -6.82 6.83 -7.52
N ASP A 78 -7.85 7.03 -6.71
CA ASP A 78 -9.16 7.56 -7.13
C ASP A 78 -9.32 8.95 -6.50
N CYS A 79 -9.24 9.99 -7.33
CA CYS A 79 -9.42 11.37 -6.92
C CYS A 79 -10.77 11.87 -7.43
N THR A 80 -11.65 12.24 -6.53
CA THR A 80 -12.96 12.80 -6.85
C THR A 80 -13.02 14.24 -6.35
N ILE A 81 -13.24 15.17 -7.27
CA ILE A 81 -13.42 16.59 -6.97
C ILE A 81 -14.89 16.92 -7.19
N SER A 82 -15.53 17.45 -6.17
CA SER A 82 -16.92 17.88 -6.21
C SER A 82 -17.06 19.32 -5.76
N LEU A 83 -18.08 19.98 -6.29
CA LEU A 83 -18.45 21.36 -5.94
C LEU A 83 -19.74 21.33 -5.11
N LYS A 84 -19.69 21.88 -3.92
CA LYS A 84 -20.88 22.22 -3.15
C LYS A 84 -21.17 23.70 -3.38
N GLN A 85 -22.22 24.01 -4.13
CA GLN A 85 -22.65 25.38 -4.28
C GLN A 85 -23.35 25.86 -3.00
N THR A 86 -22.76 26.86 -2.35
CA THR A 86 -23.34 27.52 -1.18
C THR A 86 -23.76 28.91 -1.62
N GLY A 87 -24.97 29.07 -2.14
CA GLY A 87 -25.49 30.41 -2.48
C GLY A 87 -26.42 30.46 -3.72
N ASN A 88 -26.92 31.64 -4.04
CA ASN A 88 -27.79 31.95 -5.16
C ASN A 88 -27.06 31.94 -6.54
N ALA A 89 -26.15 30.97 -6.76
CA ALA A 89 -25.53 30.83 -8.07
C ALA A 89 -26.62 30.54 -9.11
N LYS A 90 -26.70 31.36 -10.17
CA LYS A 90 -27.60 31.12 -11.28
C LYS A 90 -27.15 29.83 -11.96
N PRO A 91 -27.96 28.76 -11.91
CA PRO A 91 -27.51 27.44 -12.41
C PRO A 91 -27.36 27.43 -13.94
N VAL A 92 -27.93 28.41 -14.61
CA VAL A 92 -27.92 28.55 -16.07
C VAL A 92 -27.86 30.02 -16.46
N SER A 93 -27.16 30.34 -17.53
CA SER A 93 -27.28 31.64 -18.22
C SER A 93 -28.19 31.51 -19.44
N ILE A 94 -28.99 32.54 -19.69
CA ILE A 94 -29.82 32.62 -20.87
C ILE A 94 -29.11 33.56 -21.85
N ASN A 95 -28.78 33.05 -23.05
CA ASN A 95 -28.27 33.86 -24.14
C ASN A 95 -29.44 34.67 -24.75
N THR A 96 -29.64 35.87 -24.22
CA THR A 96 -30.79 36.72 -24.58
C THR A 96 -30.75 37.16 -26.03
N ASP A 97 -29.59 37.34 -26.63
CA ASP A 97 -29.46 37.78 -28.00
C ASP A 97 -29.83 36.66 -28.98
N LEU A 98 -29.34 35.44 -28.69
CA LEU A 98 -29.73 34.27 -29.46
C LEU A 98 -31.21 33.91 -29.26
N ALA A 99 -31.73 34.04 -28.04
CA ALA A 99 -33.15 33.86 -27.75
C ALA A 99 -34.03 34.82 -28.53
N LYS A 100 -33.64 36.10 -28.65
CA LYS A 100 -34.35 37.11 -29.47
C LYS A 100 -34.30 36.76 -30.96
N ALA A 101 -33.13 36.33 -31.47
CA ALA A 101 -33.00 35.94 -32.86
C ALA A 101 -33.91 34.74 -33.20
N TYR A 102 -33.95 33.72 -32.37
CA TYR A 102 -34.87 32.58 -32.53
C TYR A 102 -36.34 32.99 -32.36
N TYR A 103 -36.64 33.91 -31.42
CA TYR A 103 -37.99 34.40 -31.23
C TYR A 103 -38.52 35.07 -32.49
N ASN A 104 -37.77 35.99 -33.12
CA ASN A 104 -38.17 36.67 -34.32
C ASN A 104 -38.45 35.70 -35.48
N ALA A 105 -37.57 34.73 -35.70
CA ALA A 105 -37.75 33.71 -36.73
C ALA A 105 -38.98 32.81 -36.48
N LEU A 106 -39.21 32.42 -35.23
CA LEU A 106 -40.38 31.61 -34.85
C LEU A 106 -41.69 32.38 -34.92
N ALA A 107 -41.68 33.69 -34.61
CA ALA A 107 -42.84 34.56 -34.71
C ALA A 107 -43.25 34.77 -36.18
N GLU A 108 -42.31 35.08 -37.08
CA GLU A 108 -42.55 35.19 -38.52
C GLU A 108 -43.12 33.88 -39.09
N LEU A 109 -42.56 32.73 -38.72
CA LEU A 109 -43.08 31.44 -39.17
C LEU A 109 -44.48 31.14 -38.61
N SER A 110 -44.76 31.53 -37.35
CA SER A 110 -46.06 31.37 -36.73
C SER A 110 -47.13 32.18 -37.45
N ASP A 111 -46.76 33.38 -37.83
CA ASP A 111 -47.68 34.30 -38.61
C ASP A 111 -47.94 33.75 -40.02
N GLU A 112 -46.91 33.28 -40.73
CA GLU A 112 -47.07 32.68 -42.06
C GLU A 112 -47.93 31.42 -42.05
N LEU A 113 -47.78 30.57 -40.98
CA LEU A 113 -48.52 29.32 -40.87
C LEU A 113 -49.88 29.46 -40.14
N ASN A 114 -50.27 30.63 -39.66
CA ASN A 114 -51.41 30.87 -38.79
C ASN A 114 -51.45 29.97 -37.53
N LEU A 115 -50.29 29.81 -36.85
CA LEU A 115 -50.17 29.04 -35.63
C LEU A 115 -50.34 29.94 -34.40
N ASP A 116 -50.75 29.34 -33.27
CA ASP A 116 -50.87 30.03 -31.98
C ASP A 116 -49.46 30.28 -31.37
N PRO A 117 -49.03 31.53 -31.14
CA PRO A 117 -47.74 31.91 -30.61
C PRO A 117 -47.60 31.69 -29.09
N SER A 118 -48.64 31.27 -28.37
CA SER A 118 -48.68 31.23 -26.90
C SER A 118 -47.61 30.32 -26.27
N ASN A 119 -47.06 29.39 -27.03
CA ASN A 119 -46.06 28.43 -26.54
C ASN A 119 -44.63 28.71 -27.03
N ILE A 120 -44.36 29.81 -27.71
CA ILE A 120 -43.02 30.11 -28.26
C ILE A 120 -41.94 30.14 -27.16
N LEU A 121 -42.22 30.69 -25.98
CA LEU A 121 -41.25 30.75 -24.88
C LEU A 121 -40.82 29.35 -24.40
N SER A 122 -41.76 28.40 -24.30
CA SER A 122 -41.46 27.02 -23.90
C SER A 122 -40.64 26.27 -24.95
N THR A 123 -40.72 26.68 -26.20
CA THR A 123 -39.93 26.16 -27.32
C THR A 123 -38.55 26.77 -27.33
N LEU A 124 -38.43 28.09 -27.13
CA LEU A 124 -37.17 28.82 -27.08
C LEU A 124 -36.20 28.26 -26.04
N VAL A 125 -36.68 27.95 -24.82
CA VAL A 125 -35.83 27.44 -23.76
C VAL A 125 -35.30 26.01 -24.02
N LYS A 126 -35.86 25.31 -25.02
CA LYS A 126 -35.41 23.98 -25.46
C LYS A 126 -34.46 24.02 -26.65
N LEU A 127 -34.34 25.20 -27.30
CA LEU A 127 -33.41 25.32 -28.44
C LEU A 127 -31.97 25.32 -28.00
N PRO A 128 -31.07 24.78 -28.84
CA PRO A 128 -29.63 24.69 -28.53
C PRO A 128 -29.06 26.07 -28.18
N GLU A 129 -28.15 26.10 -27.21
CA GLU A 129 -27.38 27.29 -26.79
C GLU A 129 -28.19 28.49 -26.26
N VAL A 130 -29.53 28.44 -26.20
CA VAL A 130 -30.37 29.44 -25.55
C VAL A 130 -30.20 29.38 -24.03
N ILE A 131 -30.18 28.18 -23.49
CA ILE A 131 -29.84 27.95 -22.09
C ILE A 131 -28.47 27.24 -22.03
N THR A 132 -27.49 27.93 -21.51
CA THR A 132 -26.16 27.37 -21.30
C THR A 132 -25.86 27.25 -19.80
N PRO A 133 -25.30 26.11 -19.35
CA PRO A 133 -24.78 26.07 -18.00
C PRO A 133 -23.74 27.18 -17.83
N THR A 134 -23.78 27.91 -16.74
CA THR A 134 -22.73 28.89 -16.41
C THR A 134 -21.45 28.14 -16.19
N SER A 135 -20.61 28.03 -17.20
CA SER A 135 -19.25 27.44 -17.09
C SER A 135 -18.27 28.59 -16.77
N ASP A 136 -18.39 29.15 -15.58
CA ASP A 136 -17.35 30.06 -15.11
C ASP A 136 -16.07 29.21 -14.88
N THR A 137 -15.13 29.32 -15.80
CA THR A 137 -13.77 28.80 -15.56
C THR A 137 -13.18 29.52 -14.36
N LEU A 138 -12.38 28.80 -13.56
CA LEU A 138 -11.67 29.43 -12.45
C LEU A 138 -10.75 30.54 -12.95
N THR A 139 -10.72 31.65 -12.22
CA THR A 139 -9.66 32.66 -12.39
C THR A 139 -8.31 32.11 -11.91
N ASP A 140 -7.21 32.75 -12.29
CA ASP A 140 -5.87 32.31 -11.85
C ASP A 140 -5.73 32.37 -10.32
N GLU A 141 -6.36 33.33 -9.66
CA GLU A 141 -6.37 33.45 -8.21
C GLU A 141 -7.18 32.32 -7.54
N GLU A 142 -8.35 32.00 -8.08
CA GLU A 142 -9.19 30.89 -7.63
C GLU A 142 -8.48 29.55 -7.85
N TRP A 143 -7.75 29.40 -8.98
CA TRP A 143 -6.94 28.22 -9.23
C TRP A 143 -5.85 28.01 -8.16
N GLN A 144 -5.09 29.08 -7.81
CA GLN A 144 -4.06 29.00 -6.76
C GLN A 144 -4.65 28.62 -5.39
N GLN A 145 -5.84 29.12 -5.07
CA GLN A 145 -6.54 28.74 -3.84
C GLN A 145 -7.02 27.27 -3.89
N PHE A 146 -7.55 26.84 -5.03
CA PHE A 146 -8.00 25.48 -5.22
C PHE A 146 -6.82 24.47 -5.19
N GLU A 147 -5.67 24.84 -5.75
CA GLU A 147 -4.44 24.04 -5.65
C GLU A 147 -4.05 23.75 -4.19
N LYS A 148 -4.22 24.73 -3.29
CA LYS A 148 -3.99 24.52 -1.85
C LYS A 148 -4.96 23.51 -1.26
N VAL A 149 -6.21 23.47 -1.72
CA VAL A 149 -7.17 22.45 -1.26
C VAL A 149 -6.72 21.06 -1.66
N ILE A 150 -6.22 20.88 -2.89
CA ILE A 150 -5.65 19.61 -3.35
C ILE A 150 -4.44 19.22 -2.48
N LEU A 151 -3.54 20.17 -2.21
CA LEU A 151 -2.37 19.91 -1.36
C LEU A 151 -2.78 19.51 0.06
N THR A 152 -3.77 20.15 0.64
CA THR A 152 -4.30 19.76 1.96
C THR A 152 -4.87 18.33 1.95
N ALA A 153 -5.59 17.93 0.89
CA ALA A 153 -6.09 16.56 0.75
C ALA A 153 -4.94 15.54 0.59
N ILE A 154 -3.86 15.92 -0.10
CA ILE A 154 -2.64 15.11 -0.23
C ILE A 154 -1.96 14.93 1.12
N ASP A 155 -1.84 16.00 1.90
CA ASP A 155 -1.21 15.96 3.23
C ASP A 155 -2.03 15.09 4.19
N ASP A 156 -3.36 15.18 4.15
CA ASP A 156 -4.26 14.32 4.93
C ASP A 156 -4.11 12.84 4.55
N LEU A 157 -4.06 12.53 3.24
CA LEU A 157 -3.76 11.18 2.75
C LEU A 157 -2.40 10.68 3.24
N ASN A 158 -1.36 11.51 3.20
CA ASN A 158 -0.03 11.11 3.65
C ASN A 158 0.01 10.89 5.17
N ALA A 159 -0.70 11.70 5.95
CA ALA A 159 -0.87 11.48 7.39
C ALA A 159 -1.57 10.15 7.68
N HIS A 160 -2.63 9.82 6.94
CA HIS A 160 -3.32 8.54 7.05
C HIS A 160 -2.39 7.36 6.70
N ARG A 161 -1.63 7.46 5.61
CA ARG A 161 -0.63 6.46 5.20
C ARG A 161 0.45 6.22 6.26
N LEU A 162 0.87 7.27 6.97
CA LEU A 162 1.84 7.16 8.06
C LEU A 162 1.25 6.45 9.27
N ASN A 163 0.03 6.80 9.67
CA ASN A 163 -0.64 6.17 10.80
C ASN A 163 -0.90 4.68 10.55
N GLU A 164 -1.39 4.34 9.37
CA GLU A 164 -1.60 2.94 8.97
C GLU A 164 -0.26 2.20 8.82
N GLY A 165 0.76 2.87 8.30
CA GLY A 165 2.13 2.35 8.18
C GLY A 165 2.74 1.99 9.53
N ALA A 166 2.50 2.76 10.59
CA ALA A 166 2.96 2.45 11.94
C ALA A 166 2.34 1.15 12.47
N SER A 167 1.03 0.97 12.30
CA SER A 167 0.34 -0.27 12.69
C SER A 167 0.83 -1.48 11.88
N LEU A 168 1.13 -1.26 10.59
CA LEU A 168 1.68 -2.28 9.71
C LEU A 168 3.10 -2.70 10.12
N GLU A 169 3.93 -1.73 10.55
CA GLU A 169 5.28 -2.00 11.07
C GLU A 169 5.23 -2.84 12.35
N GLU A 170 4.35 -2.50 13.29
CA GLU A 170 4.15 -3.28 14.53
C GLU A 170 3.73 -4.73 14.22
N ASP A 171 2.78 -4.94 13.30
CA ASP A 171 2.35 -6.29 12.92
C ASP A 171 3.48 -7.07 12.24
N LEU A 172 4.24 -6.46 11.32
CA LEU A 172 5.39 -7.09 10.67
C LEU A 172 6.46 -7.50 11.67
N VAL A 173 6.81 -6.64 12.62
CA VAL A 173 7.76 -6.96 13.69
C VAL A 173 7.26 -8.13 14.51
N LEU A 174 5.98 -8.14 14.90
CA LEU A 174 5.38 -9.24 15.65
C LEU A 174 5.48 -10.58 14.91
N ARG A 175 5.23 -10.61 13.57
CA ARG A 175 5.36 -11.83 12.76
C ARG A 175 6.79 -12.34 12.76
N ILE A 176 7.77 -11.47 12.57
CA ILE A 176 9.19 -11.86 12.60
C ILE A 176 9.61 -12.34 13.99
N ASP A 177 9.15 -11.70 15.06
CA ASP A 177 9.42 -12.13 16.43
C ASP A 177 8.83 -13.51 16.73
N ASN A 178 7.62 -13.81 16.22
CA ASN A 178 7.03 -15.12 16.34
C ASN A 178 7.85 -16.20 15.58
N ILE A 179 8.36 -15.88 14.39
CA ILE A 179 9.27 -16.78 13.65
C ILE A 179 10.52 -17.06 14.48
N LEU A 180 11.16 -16.03 15.05
CA LEU A 180 12.36 -16.18 15.90
C LEU A 180 12.06 -17.01 17.15
N LYS A 181 10.91 -16.82 17.79
CA LYS A 181 10.49 -17.62 18.95
C LYS A 181 10.36 -19.10 18.60
N HIS A 182 9.76 -19.45 17.47
CA HIS A 182 9.68 -20.83 17.03
C HIS A 182 11.03 -21.38 16.60
N GLN A 183 11.93 -20.56 16.09
CA GLN A 183 13.30 -20.91 15.79
C GLN A 183 14.09 -21.28 17.05
N GLU A 184 13.96 -20.51 18.13
CA GLU A 184 14.59 -20.83 19.42
C GLU A 184 14.16 -22.21 19.94
N GLU A 185 12.90 -22.58 19.74
CA GLU A 185 12.40 -23.91 20.10
C GLU A 185 13.03 -25.00 19.23
N VAL A 186 13.22 -24.76 17.93
CA VAL A 186 13.96 -25.69 17.05
C VAL A 186 15.40 -25.88 17.52
N ILE A 187 16.10 -24.79 17.83
CA ILE A 187 17.50 -24.84 18.35
C ILE A 187 17.58 -25.66 19.63
N ARG A 188 16.58 -25.53 20.52
CA ARG A 188 16.54 -26.31 21.76
C ARG A 188 16.28 -27.80 21.52
N LEU A 189 15.48 -28.16 20.53
CA LEU A 189 15.11 -29.55 20.23
C LEU A 189 16.18 -30.29 19.40
N GLU A 190 16.99 -29.57 18.63
CA GLU A 190 17.97 -30.16 17.70
C GLU A 190 18.97 -31.13 18.35
N PRO A 191 19.63 -30.81 19.48
CA PRO A 191 20.53 -31.73 20.13
C PRO A 191 19.83 -33.02 20.61
N LEU A 192 18.61 -32.90 21.10
CA LEU A 192 17.81 -34.06 21.54
C LEU A 192 17.44 -34.97 20.38
N ARG A 193 17.15 -34.37 19.21
CA ARG A 193 16.87 -35.11 17.98
C ARG A 193 18.06 -35.92 17.52
N GLN A 194 19.27 -35.33 17.52
CA GLN A 194 20.52 -36.01 17.11
C GLN A 194 20.79 -37.22 18.00
N VAL A 195 20.61 -37.08 19.31
CA VAL A 195 20.77 -38.23 20.26
C VAL A 195 19.77 -39.33 19.95
N LYS A 196 18.48 -39.00 19.78
CA LYS A 196 17.42 -39.99 19.45
C LYS A 196 17.71 -40.74 18.16
N ILE A 197 18.18 -40.03 17.12
CA ILE A 197 18.51 -40.64 15.84
C ILE A 197 19.67 -41.60 15.99
N ARG A 198 20.74 -41.19 16.69
CA ARG A 198 21.90 -42.04 16.96
C ARG A 198 21.49 -43.30 17.70
N GLU A 199 20.79 -43.18 18.81
CA GLU A 199 20.30 -44.31 19.60
C GLU A 199 19.40 -45.25 18.80
N GLY A 200 18.43 -44.67 18.02
CA GLY A 200 17.51 -45.44 17.19
C GLY A 200 18.21 -46.24 16.09
N LEU A 201 19.18 -45.64 15.39
CA LEU A 201 19.93 -46.31 14.34
C LEU A 201 20.84 -47.40 14.93
N THR A 202 21.51 -47.14 16.05
CA THR A 202 22.31 -48.13 16.72
C THR A 202 21.49 -49.33 17.17
N LYS A 203 20.33 -49.08 17.81
CA LYS A 203 19.42 -50.12 18.25
C LYS A 203 18.88 -50.96 17.09
N LEU A 204 18.46 -50.31 16.01
CA LEU A 204 17.96 -50.98 14.81
C LEU A 204 19.03 -51.91 14.22
N LEU A 205 20.28 -51.45 14.16
CA LEU A 205 21.39 -52.26 13.65
C LEU A 205 21.68 -53.47 14.57
N GLU A 206 21.72 -53.25 15.89
CA GLU A 206 21.90 -54.34 16.87
C GLU A 206 20.80 -55.38 16.78
N GLU A 207 19.54 -54.99 16.58
CA GLU A 207 18.40 -55.90 16.44
C GLU A 207 18.39 -56.67 15.11
N GLN A 208 18.85 -56.07 14.00
CA GLN A 208 18.79 -56.68 12.67
C GLN A 208 20.01 -57.53 12.33
N VAL A 209 21.21 -57.14 12.80
CA VAL A 209 22.49 -57.74 12.41
C VAL A 209 23.15 -58.47 13.59
N GLY A 210 22.85 -58.09 14.84
CA GLY A 210 23.51 -58.56 16.05
C GLY A 210 24.76 -57.76 16.39
N LYS A 211 25.03 -57.60 17.69
CA LYS A 211 26.14 -56.74 18.22
C LYS A 211 27.54 -57.09 17.72
N GLU A 212 27.79 -58.35 17.39
CA GLU A 212 29.11 -58.85 17.00
C GLU A 212 29.33 -58.88 15.48
N ASN A 213 28.31 -58.52 14.68
CA ASN A 213 28.34 -58.75 13.25
C ASN A 213 28.51 -57.45 12.42
N TYR A 214 28.77 -56.29 13.05
CA TYR A 214 29.08 -55.06 12.35
C TYR A 214 30.36 -54.37 12.85
N ASP A 215 31.03 -53.63 11.94
CA ASP A 215 32.19 -52.82 12.28
C ASP A 215 31.75 -51.53 12.96
N ALA A 216 32.11 -51.34 14.22
CA ALA A 216 31.75 -50.15 15.01
C ALA A 216 32.34 -48.85 14.43
N ASN A 217 33.53 -48.89 13.82
CA ASN A 217 34.15 -47.72 13.22
C ASN A 217 33.39 -47.28 11.95
N ARG A 218 32.96 -48.26 11.17
CA ARG A 218 32.15 -47.98 9.97
C ARG A 218 30.78 -47.44 10.35
N LEU A 219 30.12 -47.99 11.38
CA LEU A 219 28.88 -47.46 11.92
C LEU A 219 29.03 -45.97 12.34
N GLU A 220 30.11 -45.65 13.07
CA GLU A 220 30.36 -44.27 13.52
C GLU A 220 30.56 -43.32 12.33
N GLN A 221 31.27 -43.73 11.29
CA GLN A 221 31.45 -42.93 10.08
C GLN A 221 30.10 -42.66 9.36
N GLU A 222 29.26 -43.69 9.22
CA GLU A 222 27.93 -43.54 8.58
C GLU A 222 27.00 -42.69 9.46
N LEU A 223 27.08 -42.81 10.78
CA LEU A 223 26.31 -41.94 11.70
C LEU A 223 26.72 -40.47 11.59
N ILE A 224 28.04 -40.19 11.55
CA ILE A 224 28.55 -38.81 11.35
C ILE A 224 28.03 -38.25 10.04
N TYR A 225 28.21 -39.01 8.93
CA TYR A 225 27.72 -38.57 7.62
C TYR A 225 26.22 -38.32 7.61
N TYR A 226 25.43 -39.19 8.26
CA TYR A 226 23.99 -39.00 8.35
C TYR A 226 23.59 -37.77 9.18
N ILE A 227 24.25 -37.55 10.33
CA ILE A 227 24.03 -36.40 11.20
C ILE A 227 24.37 -35.10 10.48
N GLU A 228 25.50 -35.04 9.75
CA GLU A 228 25.89 -33.88 8.94
C GLU A 228 24.83 -33.58 7.87
N LYS A 229 24.28 -34.59 7.21
CA LYS A 229 23.28 -34.47 6.17
C LYS A 229 21.94 -33.86 6.67
N ILE A 230 21.59 -34.16 7.93
CA ILE A 230 20.35 -33.67 8.55
C ILE A 230 20.57 -32.46 9.44
N ASP A 231 21.80 -31.96 9.57
CA ASP A 231 22.11 -30.76 10.36
C ASP A 231 21.40 -29.54 9.80
N VAL A 232 20.82 -28.75 10.70
CA VAL A 232 20.07 -27.51 10.39
C VAL A 232 20.73 -26.28 10.99
N SER A 233 21.93 -26.39 11.51
CA SER A 233 22.62 -25.30 12.20
C SER A 233 22.87 -24.10 11.30
N GLU A 234 23.26 -24.34 10.05
CA GLU A 234 23.48 -23.27 9.06
C GLU A 234 22.16 -22.52 8.73
N GLU A 235 21.08 -23.26 8.51
CA GLU A 235 19.76 -22.70 8.26
C GLU A 235 19.27 -21.83 9.42
N GLN A 236 19.55 -22.25 10.66
CA GLN A 236 19.18 -21.46 11.84
C GLN A 236 19.96 -20.14 11.91
N VAL A 237 21.26 -20.15 11.65
CA VAL A 237 22.08 -18.93 11.62
C VAL A 237 21.60 -18.00 10.50
N ARG A 238 21.36 -18.52 9.30
CA ARG A 238 20.87 -17.73 8.17
C ARG A 238 19.48 -17.16 8.43
N LEU A 239 18.55 -17.96 8.96
CA LEU A 239 17.21 -17.54 9.31
C LEU A 239 17.25 -16.35 10.28
N LYS A 240 18.04 -16.44 11.34
CA LYS A 240 18.22 -15.35 12.30
C LYS A 240 18.75 -14.09 11.61
N ASN A 241 19.81 -14.23 10.80
CA ASN A 241 20.40 -13.09 10.09
C ASN A 241 19.39 -12.40 9.15
N HIS A 242 18.56 -13.17 8.44
CA HIS A 242 17.52 -12.61 7.57
C HIS A 242 16.42 -11.92 8.37
N CYS A 243 16.00 -12.47 9.51
CA CYS A 243 15.03 -11.83 10.40
C CYS A 243 15.58 -10.51 10.99
N ASP A 244 16.82 -10.49 11.45
CA ASP A 244 17.47 -9.29 11.97
C ASP A 244 17.64 -8.24 10.86
N TYR A 245 18.02 -8.65 9.65
CA TYR A 245 18.11 -7.76 8.49
C TYR A 245 16.76 -7.18 8.09
N PHE A 246 15.69 -7.98 8.14
CA PHE A 246 14.32 -7.50 7.89
C PHE A 246 13.93 -6.37 8.85
N LYS A 247 14.19 -6.56 10.16
CA LYS A 247 13.93 -5.53 11.19
C LYS A 247 14.75 -4.25 10.96
N ASN A 248 16.02 -4.40 10.56
CA ASN A 248 16.88 -3.24 10.27
C ASN A 248 16.34 -2.42 9.10
N ILE A 249 15.86 -3.06 8.03
CA ILE A 249 15.26 -2.36 6.87
C ILE A 249 13.99 -1.63 7.26
N LEU A 250 13.16 -2.16 8.16
CA LEU A 250 12.00 -1.42 8.65
C LEU A 250 12.38 -0.07 9.24
N GLN A 251 13.57 0.04 9.85
CA GLN A 251 14.09 1.26 10.49
C GLN A 251 14.94 2.14 9.56
N GLU A 252 15.27 1.70 8.34
CA GLU A 252 16.02 2.51 7.37
C GLU A 252 15.19 3.71 6.90
N ALA A 253 15.87 4.80 6.51
CA ALA A 253 15.25 6.04 6.03
C ALA A 253 14.91 6.01 4.53
N GLU A 254 14.60 4.85 3.95
CA GLU A 254 14.20 4.72 2.55
C GLU A 254 12.68 4.88 2.38
N GLU A 255 12.25 5.54 1.30
CA GLU A 255 10.82 5.75 1.02
C GLU A 255 10.12 4.51 0.43
N SER A 256 10.83 3.60 -0.22
CA SER A 256 10.25 2.41 -0.88
C SER A 256 10.91 1.13 -0.40
N LYS A 257 10.37 0.54 0.67
CA LYS A 257 10.92 -0.66 1.33
C LYS A 257 10.24 -1.97 0.91
N GLY A 258 9.00 -1.93 0.44
CA GLY A 258 8.16 -3.11 0.24
C GLY A 258 8.79 -4.20 -0.63
N LYS A 259 9.48 -3.83 -1.72
CA LYS A 259 10.15 -4.80 -2.59
C LYS A 259 11.33 -5.48 -1.91
N LYS A 260 12.15 -4.72 -1.16
CA LYS A 260 13.31 -5.21 -0.43
C LYS A 260 12.89 -6.17 0.69
N LEU A 261 11.87 -5.78 1.47
CA LEU A 261 11.25 -6.61 2.50
C LEU A 261 10.68 -7.92 1.93
N SER A 262 10.00 -7.85 0.77
CA SER A 262 9.46 -9.04 0.10
C SER A 262 10.56 -10.03 -0.29
N PHE A 263 11.72 -9.56 -0.79
CA PHE A 263 12.85 -10.44 -1.09
C PHE A 263 13.41 -11.13 0.16
N ILE A 264 13.51 -10.40 1.28
CA ILE A 264 14.01 -11.01 2.52
C ILE A 264 13.03 -12.05 3.05
N LEU A 265 11.71 -11.83 2.95
CA LEU A 265 10.72 -12.85 3.31
C LEU A 265 10.82 -14.11 2.43
N GLN A 266 11.28 -13.99 1.19
CA GLN A 266 11.56 -15.17 0.35
C GLN A 266 12.74 -15.96 0.88
N GLU A 267 13.85 -15.29 1.28
CA GLU A 267 15.01 -15.98 1.88
C GLU A 267 14.67 -16.60 3.25
N ILE A 268 13.92 -15.89 4.11
CA ILE A 268 13.36 -16.45 5.35
C ILE A 268 12.58 -17.74 5.05
N GLY A 269 11.73 -17.72 4.04
CA GLY A 269 10.94 -18.89 3.63
C GLY A 269 11.80 -20.04 3.12
N ARG A 270 12.91 -19.75 2.46
CA ARG A 270 13.87 -20.75 2.01
C ARG A 270 14.51 -21.47 3.18
N GLU A 271 15.00 -20.75 4.19
CA GLU A 271 15.63 -21.35 5.37
C GLU A 271 14.62 -22.16 6.20
N ILE A 272 13.38 -21.69 6.35
CA ILE A 272 12.31 -22.44 7.02
C ILE A 272 11.98 -23.73 6.25
N ASN A 273 11.92 -23.69 4.92
CA ASN A 273 11.66 -24.87 4.10
C ASN A 273 12.78 -25.90 4.19
N THR A 274 14.05 -25.44 4.14
CA THR A 274 15.21 -26.32 4.26
C THR A 274 15.26 -26.97 5.65
N THR A 275 15.01 -26.21 6.72
CA THR A 275 14.86 -26.75 8.08
C THR A 275 13.78 -27.84 8.11
N GLY A 276 12.60 -27.60 7.52
CA GLY A 276 11.53 -28.58 7.46
C GLY A 276 11.87 -29.85 6.67
N SER A 277 12.63 -29.73 5.59
CA SER A 277 13.03 -30.89 4.77
C SER A 277 14.12 -31.75 5.42
N LYS A 278 14.98 -31.16 6.22
CA LYS A 278 16.05 -31.88 6.98
C LYS A 278 15.57 -32.45 8.33
N ALA A 279 14.53 -31.84 8.92
CA ALA A 279 14.04 -32.23 10.24
C ALA A 279 13.01 -33.38 10.16
N TYR A 280 13.44 -34.60 10.38
CA TYR A 280 12.58 -35.78 10.50
C TYR A 280 12.05 -35.98 11.94
N ASP A 281 11.63 -34.89 12.58
CA ASP A 281 11.07 -34.90 13.94
C ASP A 281 9.71 -34.19 13.94
N SER A 282 8.69 -34.82 14.51
CA SER A 282 7.31 -34.29 14.50
C SER A 282 7.14 -32.98 15.28
N THR A 283 7.96 -32.76 16.31
CA THR A 283 7.90 -31.54 17.13
C THR A 283 8.53 -30.37 16.38
N ILE A 284 9.68 -30.60 15.74
CA ILE A 284 10.31 -29.59 14.88
C ILE A 284 9.41 -29.26 13.68
N GLN A 285 8.76 -30.28 13.08
CA GLN A 285 7.80 -30.04 11.98
C GLN A 285 6.64 -29.13 12.41
N LYS A 286 6.14 -29.23 13.64
CA LYS A 286 5.12 -28.30 14.17
C LYS A 286 5.65 -26.88 14.24
N CYS A 287 6.88 -26.67 14.71
CA CYS A 287 7.51 -25.34 14.72
C CYS A 287 7.66 -24.79 13.30
N VAL A 288 8.08 -25.61 12.34
CA VAL A 288 8.18 -25.23 10.92
C VAL A 288 6.82 -24.79 10.35
N VAL A 289 5.75 -25.51 10.66
CA VAL A 289 4.38 -25.12 10.21
C VAL A 289 3.97 -23.77 10.80
N LEU A 290 4.23 -23.53 12.08
CA LEU A 290 3.94 -22.26 12.74
C LEU A 290 4.78 -21.11 12.17
N MET A 291 6.06 -21.33 11.88
CA MET A 291 6.90 -20.34 11.21
C MET A 291 6.40 -20.02 9.80
N LYS A 292 5.94 -21.02 9.04
CA LYS A 292 5.34 -20.80 7.72
C LYS A 292 4.04 -19.98 7.78
N ASP A 293 3.19 -20.23 8.76
CA ASP A 293 1.95 -19.46 8.96
C ASP A 293 2.26 -17.98 9.23
N GLU A 294 3.20 -17.70 10.15
CA GLU A 294 3.61 -16.30 10.42
C GLU A 294 4.30 -15.65 9.21
N LEU A 295 5.08 -16.41 8.44
CA LEU A 295 5.69 -15.93 7.20
C LEU A 295 4.67 -15.54 6.14
N GLU A 296 3.63 -16.35 5.92
CA GLU A 296 2.57 -16.02 4.95
C GLU A 296 1.80 -14.76 5.38
N LYS A 297 1.48 -14.60 6.67
CA LYS A 297 0.89 -13.38 7.21
C LYS A 297 1.80 -12.16 6.94
N ALA A 298 3.12 -12.29 7.18
CA ALA A 298 4.06 -11.22 6.90
C ALA A 298 4.13 -10.87 5.40
N LYS A 299 4.08 -11.87 4.50
CA LYS A 299 4.06 -11.66 3.05
C LYS A 299 2.82 -10.90 2.58
N GLU A 300 1.65 -11.21 3.14
CA GLU A 300 0.41 -10.50 2.84
C GLU A 300 0.50 -9.03 3.25
N GLN A 301 1.03 -8.77 4.44
CA GLN A 301 1.17 -7.40 4.96
C GLN A 301 2.21 -6.58 4.18
N VAL A 302 3.34 -7.17 3.78
CA VAL A 302 4.37 -6.48 3.00
C VAL A 302 3.85 -5.96 1.66
N LEU A 303 2.80 -6.54 1.09
CA LEU A 303 2.18 -6.04 -0.14
C LEU A 303 1.58 -4.63 0.03
N ASN A 304 1.25 -4.25 1.25
CA ASN A 304 0.70 -2.93 1.58
C ASN A 304 1.78 -1.90 1.94
N VAL A 305 3.07 -2.27 1.94
CA VAL A 305 4.19 -1.36 2.21
C VAL A 305 4.57 -0.59 0.95
N LEU A 306 4.61 0.76 1.09
CA LEU A 306 4.97 1.69 0.00
C LEU A 306 6.46 1.58 -0.39
#